data_2b4bcdc04dc623fa23c51db9dcd11ee8
#
_entry.id   2b4bcdc04dc623fa23c51db9dcd11ee8
#
_cell.length_a   1.000
_cell.length_b   1.000
_cell.length_c   1.000
_cell.angle_alpha   90.00
_cell.angle_beta   90.00
_cell.angle_gamma   90.00
#
_symmetry.space_group_name_H-M   'P 1'
#
loop_
_entity.id
_entity.type
_entity.pdbx_description
1 polymer ?
#
loop_
_entity_poly.entity_id
_entity_poly.type
_entity_poly.pdbx_seq_one_letter_code
_entity_poly.pdbx_strand_id
1 'polypeptide(L)'
;MARQDASHCSGAIEVPVRRLGVPGGRSLVWQQVQRRAASADVVVLEQALRNLETYPLLLRQARMTGGLTPRVALWGHGRTYTKPVSRIETAAKDALTRRASWFFAYTEGGADHLASGGFPRRRITVVRNCVDTVALAQARERAGTPGTQEFAEAAALRSRHGLLPGRTALFVGGLDAPKRIPLLLESAGRIARALPGFRLLVAGDGADRPLVEAMASTAKSPVVPLGHMTGSQVALLGAVSDVMLMPGRVGLCAVDSFVLRTPVITTDWPWHAPEFEYLRNGHNAVITSDDPTAYAAAVQALLTDQARLASLRARCREDAAAYTTDAMATRFCEGLLRLLSETRKPAADKLW
;
A
#
# COMPACT_ATOMS: atom_id res chain seq x y z
N MET A 1 -14.02 -5.67 11.27
CA MET A 1 -13.15 -5.34 12.42
C MET A 1 -12.24 -4.18 12.04
N ALA A 2 -12.18 -3.13 12.85
CA ALA A 2 -11.18 -2.07 12.65
C ALA A 2 -9.80 -2.68 12.93
N ARG A 3 -8.86 -2.56 12.00
CA ARG A 3 -7.45 -2.89 12.25
C ARG A 3 -6.98 -2.01 13.43
N GLN A 4 -6.67 -2.61 14.56
CA GLN A 4 -5.91 -1.93 15.61
C GLN A 4 -4.46 -1.89 15.14
N ASP A 5 -3.94 -0.70 14.97
CA ASP A 5 -2.51 -0.49 14.78
C ASP A 5 -1.83 -0.78 16.13
N ALA A 6 -1.00 -1.81 16.18
CA ALA A 6 -0.27 -2.22 17.37
C ALA A 6 1.10 -1.53 17.48
N SER A 7 1.43 -0.59 16.58
CA SER A 7 2.70 0.13 16.63
C SER A 7 2.69 1.15 17.78
N HIS A 8 3.62 0.97 18.72
CA HIS A 8 3.93 1.94 19.77
C HIS A 8 5.02 2.89 19.27
N CYS A 9 4.66 4.17 19.09
CA CYS A 9 5.61 5.23 18.84
C CYS A 9 5.95 5.91 20.18
N SER A 10 7.22 5.87 20.62
CA SER A 10 7.66 6.61 21.80
C SER A 10 7.45 8.10 21.58
N GLY A 11 6.79 8.78 22.51
CA GLY A 11 6.43 10.19 22.40
C GLY A 11 5.09 10.47 21.69
N ALA A 12 4.39 9.43 21.21
CA ALA A 12 3.03 9.59 20.73
C ALA A 12 2.10 10.02 21.88
N ILE A 13 1.23 10.98 21.60
CA ILE A 13 0.25 11.46 22.54
C ILE A 13 -1.13 11.18 21.99
N GLU A 14 -1.91 10.44 22.73
CA GLU A 14 -3.31 10.22 22.40
C GLU A 14 -4.12 11.52 22.58
N VAL A 15 -4.89 11.87 21.57
CA VAL A 15 -5.82 12.98 21.62
C VAL A 15 -7.25 12.48 21.49
N PRO A 16 -8.21 13.08 22.24
CA PRO A 16 -9.61 12.70 22.12
C PRO A 16 -10.12 12.89 20.69
N VAL A 17 -10.72 11.84 20.15
CA VAL A 17 -11.31 11.84 18.81
C VAL A 17 -12.82 11.84 18.92
N ARG A 18 -13.48 12.88 18.39
CA ARG A 18 -14.94 12.92 18.24
C ARG A 18 -15.30 12.57 16.81
N ARG A 19 -16.21 11.63 16.65
CA ARG A 19 -16.75 11.23 15.34
C ARG A 19 -18.20 11.72 15.24
N LEU A 20 -18.47 12.49 14.21
CA LEU A 20 -19.81 13.03 13.88
C LEU A 20 -20.33 12.24 12.68
N GLY A 21 -21.39 11.47 12.87
CA GLY A 21 -22.06 10.77 11.77
C GLY A 21 -22.73 11.78 10.82
N VAL A 22 -22.58 11.55 9.51
CA VAL A 22 -23.27 12.33 8.48
C VAL A 22 -24.09 11.40 7.60
N PRO A 23 -25.14 11.88 6.92
CA PRO A 23 -25.95 11.08 6.01
C PRO A 23 -25.09 10.32 4.99
N GLY A 24 -25.47 9.08 4.67
CA GLY A 24 -24.71 8.22 3.76
C GLY A 24 -23.62 7.38 4.42
N GLY A 25 -23.67 7.18 5.75
CA GLY A 25 -22.74 6.28 6.49
C GLY A 25 -21.31 6.81 6.62
N ARG A 26 -21.09 8.09 6.31
CA ARG A 26 -19.80 8.77 6.47
C ARG A 26 -19.65 9.34 7.87
N SER A 27 -18.45 9.53 8.35
CA SER A 27 -18.16 10.23 9.61
C SER A 27 -17.15 11.34 9.40
N LEU A 28 -17.40 12.51 10.00
CA LEU A 28 -16.43 13.56 10.15
C LEU A 28 -15.63 13.29 11.44
N VAL A 29 -14.36 13.65 11.43
CA VAL A 29 -13.43 13.41 12.53
C VAL A 29 -12.96 14.76 13.07
N TRP A 30 -13.11 14.97 14.37
CA TRP A 30 -12.60 16.13 15.08
C TRP A 30 -11.59 15.68 16.13
N GLN A 31 -10.37 16.23 16.05
CA GLN A 31 -9.27 15.98 16.99
C GLN A 31 -8.83 17.30 17.63
N GLN A 32 -8.75 17.37 18.96
CA GLN A 32 -8.41 18.62 19.65
C GLN A 32 -6.90 18.88 19.65
N VAL A 33 -6.33 19.13 18.48
CA VAL A 33 -4.88 19.35 18.32
C VAL A 33 -4.49 20.85 18.31
N GLN A 34 -5.44 21.78 18.25
CA GLN A 34 -5.18 23.21 18.03
C GLN A 34 -4.24 23.85 19.06
N ARG A 35 -4.40 23.52 20.35
CA ARG A 35 -3.54 24.08 21.42
C ARG A 35 -2.09 23.62 21.25
N ARG A 36 -1.87 22.36 20.88
CA ARG A 36 -0.53 21.79 20.66
C ARG A 36 0.07 22.27 19.34
N ALA A 37 -0.76 22.41 18.31
CA ALA A 37 -0.35 22.97 17.04
C ALA A 37 0.15 24.43 17.17
N ALA A 38 -0.36 25.19 18.12
CA ALA A 38 -0.01 26.61 18.28
C ALA A 38 1.46 26.86 18.65
N SER A 39 2.12 25.88 19.29
CA SER A 39 3.55 25.97 19.70
C SER A 39 4.50 25.27 18.72
N ALA A 40 3.99 24.70 17.63
CA ALA A 40 4.80 23.97 16.64
C ALA A 40 5.22 24.90 15.49
N ASP A 41 6.40 24.69 14.93
CA ASP A 41 6.86 25.36 13.70
C ASP A 41 6.14 24.80 12.46
N VAL A 42 5.90 23.48 12.46
CA VAL A 42 5.21 22.78 11.39
C VAL A 42 4.18 21.80 11.98
N VAL A 43 3.02 21.74 11.34
CA VAL A 43 1.99 20.73 11.62
C VAL A 43 1.76 19.94 10.34
N VAL A 44 1.90 18.63 10.40
CA VAL A 44 1.62 17.72 9.29
C VAL A 44 0.30 17.00 9.54
N LEU A 45 -0.63 17.07 8.60
CA LEU A 45 -1.97 16.50 8.70
C LEU A 45 -2.24 15.54 7.53
N GLU A 46 -3.00 14.49 7.79
CA GLU A 46 -3.52 13.64 6.72
C GLU A 46 -4.43 14.42 5.77
N GLN A 47 -4.22 14.30 4.47
CA GLN A 47 -5.09 14.89 3.44
C GLN A 47 -6.43 14.12 3.39
N ALA A 48 -7.36 14.45 4.26
CA ALA A 48 -8.70 13.88 4.27
C ALA A 48 -9.75 14.95 4.52
N LEU A 49 -10.73 15.09 3.62
CA LEU A 49 -11.83 16.06 3.77
C LEU A 49 -12.66 15.85 5.04
N ARG A 50 -12.65 14.62 5.58
CA ARG A 50 -13.32 14.27 6.84
C ARG A 50 -12.65 14.83 8.09
N ASN A 51 -11.37 15.22 8.01
CA ASN A 51 -10.59 15.70 9.15
C ASN A 51 -10.87 17.20 9.35
N LEU A 52 -11.77 17.51 10.28
CA LEU A 52 -12.26 18.87 10.50
C LEU A 52 -11.18 19.82 11.01
N GLU A 53 -10.17 19.34 11.73
CA GLU A 53 -9.06 20.15 12.23
C GLU A 53 -8.19 20.76 11.12
N THR A 54 -8.19 20.17 9.94
CA THR A 54 -7.44 20.70 8.80
C THR A 54 -7.91 22.10 8.39
N TYR A 55 -9.21 22.36 8.46
CA TYR A 55 -9.79 23.62 7.98
C TYR A 55 -9.37 24.85 8.81
N PRO A 56 -9.56 24.88 10.14
CA PRO A 56 -9.16 26.03 10.94
C PRO A 56 -7.65 26.28 10.93
N LEU A 57 -6.82 25.22 10.86
CA LEU A 57 -5.37 25.37 10.79
C LEU A 57 -4.92 25.99 9.46
N LEU A 58 -5.46 25.56 8.32
CA LEU A 58 -5.18 26.17 7.01
C LEU A 58 -5.72 27.58 6.90
N LEU A 59 -6.90 27.88 7.46
CA LEU A 59 -7.47 29.23 7.47
C LEU A 59 -6.64 30.18 8.34
N ARG A 60 -6.17 29.72 9.50
CA ARG A 60 -5.30 30.48 10.38
C ARG A 60 -3.97 30.81 9.70
N GLN A 61 -3.36 29.81 9.03
CA GLN A 61 -2.14 30.02 8.25
C GLN A 61 -2.33 31.09 7.17
N ALA A 62 -3.49 31.10 6.48
CA ALA A 62 -3.77 32.05 5.41
C ALA A 62 -4.00 33.51 5.90
N ARG A 63 -4.48 33.70 7.15
CA ARG A 63 -4.83 35.02 7.72
C ARG A 63 -3.69 35.72 8.44
N MET A 64 -2.69 34.95 8.93
CA MET A 64 -1.63 35.52 9.76
C MET A 64 -0.32 35.71 8.99
N THR A 65 0.02 36.97 8.76
CA THR A 65 1.22 37.40 8.01
C THR A 65 2.48 37.54 8.88
N GLY A 66 2.41 37.28 10.17
CA GLY A 66 3.44 37.66 11.14
C GLY A 66 4.28 36.57 11.82
N GLY A 67 4.55 35.46 11.19
CA GLY A 67 5.57 34.51 11.72
C GLY A 67 5.15 33.61 12.90
N LEU A 68 4.04 33.87 13.57
CA LEU A 68 3.61 33.22 14.82
C LEU A 68 2.67 31.99 14.65
N THR A 69 2.43 31.52 13.44
CA THR A 69 1.57 30.36 13.21
C THR A 69 2.35 29.21 12.61
N PRO A 70 2.03 27.96 12.98
CA PRO A 70 2.67 26.80 12.38
C PRO A 70 2.45 26.77 10.87
N ARG A 71 3.43 26.31 10.13
CA ARG A 71 3.25 25.95 8.72
C ARG A 71 2.46 24.65 8.66
N VAL A 72 1.43 24.61 7.85
CA VAL A 72 0.60 23.40 7.68
C VAL A 72 1.08 22.67 6.42
N ALA A 73 1.55 21.47 6.59
CA ALA A 73 1.82 20.53 5.53
C ALA A 73 0.72 19.45 5.50
N LEU A 74 0.46 18.91 4.32
CA LEU A 74 -0.44 17.78 4.16
C LEU A 74 0.34 16.53 3.76
N TRP A 75 -0.15 15.37 4.18
CA TRP A 75 0.40 14.06 3.86
C TRP A 75 -0.71 13.16 3.32
N GLY A 76 -0.45 12.46 2.21
CA GLY A 76 -1.45 11.55 1.67
C GLY A 76 -1.28 11.18 0.20
N HIS A 77 -2.34 10.64 -0.36
CA HIS A 77 -2.35 10.10 -1.72
C HIS A 77 -2.26 11.16 -2.84
N GLY A 78 -2.51 12.44 -2.55
CA GLY A 78 -2.64 13.48 -3.57
C GLY A 78 -3.96 13.42 -4.32
N ARG A 79 -4.32 12.28 -4.89
CA ARG A 79 -5.61 12.03 -5.58
C ARG A 79 -6.40 10.90 -4.93
N THR A 80 -7.60 10.64 -5.40
CA THR A 80 -8.37 9.45 -5.01
C THR A 80 -8.16 8.34 -6.04
N TYR A 81 -7.68 7.19 -5.59
CA TYR A 81 -7.32 6.05 -6.44
C TYR A 81 -8.39 4.96 -6.48
N THR A 82 -9.12 4.77 -5.39
CA THR A 82 -9.85 3.53 -5.10
C THR A 82 -11.34 3.55 -5.44
N LYS A 83 -11.84 4.65 -5.99
CA LYS A 83 -13.24 4.85 -6.39
C LYS A 83 -13.38 6.01 -7.37
N PRO A 84 -14.46 6.06 -8.16
CA PRO A 84 -14.83 7.26 -8.91
C PRO A 84 -15.07 8.44 -7.95
N VAL A 85 -14.68 9.63 -8.36
CA VAL A 85 -14.88 10.88 -7.59
C VAL A 85 -15.55 11.92 -8.46
N SER A 86 -16.49 12.67 -7.89
CA SER A 86 -17.11 13.78 -8.60
C SER A 86 -16.10 14.91 -8.83
N ARG A 87 -16.29 15.68 -9.91
CA ARG A 87 -15.47 16.85 -10.21
C ARG A 87 -15.50 17.88 -9.08
N ILE A 88 -16.63 18.01 -8.39
CA ILE A 88 -16.81 18.94 -7.26
C ILE A 88 -15.97 18.46 -6.04
N GLU A 89 -16.02 17.17 -5.70
CA GLU A 89 -15.21 16.59 -4.61
C GLU A 89 -13.70 16.77 -4.90
N THR A 90 -13.27 16.53 -6.14
CA THR A 90 -11.90 16.74 -6.57
C THR A 90 -11.50 18.21 -6.46
N ALA A 91 -12.28 19.12 -6.99
CA ALA A 91 -12.00 20.57 -6.95
C ALA A 91 -11.94 21.10 -5.50
N ALA A 92 -12.83 20.63 -4.61
CA ALA A 92 -12.82 21.00 -3.20
C ALA A 92 -11.55 20.49 -2.50
N LYS A 93 -11.14 19.24 -2.77
CA LYS A 93 -9.92 18.65 -2.23
C LYS A 93 -8.68 19.42 -2.71
N ASP A 94 -8.61 19.74 -3.99
CA ASP A 94 -7.51 20.48 -4.59
C ASP A 94 -7.44 21.93 -4.06
N ALA A 95 -8.58 22.60 -3.93
CA ALA A 95 -8.65 23.93 -3.34
C ALA A 95 -8.18 23.98 -1.88
N LEU A 96 -8.52 22.95 -1.09
CA LEU A 96 -8.02 22.79 0.27
C LEU A 96 -6.51 22.55 0.26
N THR A 97 -6.04 21.63 -0.60
CA THR A 97 -4.64 21.27 -0.69
C THR A 97 -3.76 22.45 -1.10
N ARG A 98 -4.21 23.30 -2.04
CA ARG A 98 -3.48 24.50 -2.47
C ARG A 98 -3.20 25.51 -1.35
N ARG A 99 -3.91 25.42 -0.22
CA ARG A 99 -3.66 26.26 0.96
C ARG A 99 -2.54 25.76 1.85
N ALA A 100 -2.09 24.52 1.67
CA ALA A 100 -0.97 23.97 2.43
C ALA A 100 0.38 24.59 2.02
N SER A 101 1.29 24.68 2.97
CA SER A 101 2.67 25.15 2.72
C SER A 101 3.51 24.09 2.00
N TRP A 102 3.23 22.80 2.26
CA TRP A 102 3.96 21.66 1.71
C TRP A 102 3.05 20.46 1.56
N PHE A 103 3.43 19.52 0.68
CA PHE A 103 2.72 18.26 0.54
C PHE A 103 3.71 17.07 0.53
N PHE A 104 3.42 16.07 1.35
CA PHE A 104 4.12 14.79 1.37
C PHE A 104 3.27 13.77 0.63
N ALA A 105 3.59 13.54 -0.64
CA ALA A 105 2.84 12.61 -1.50
C ALA A 105 3.33 11.18 -1.31
N TYR A 106 2.42 10.22 -1.33
CA TYR A 106 2.77 8.80 -1.24
C TYR A 106 3.56 8.34 -2.44
N THR A 107 3.19 8.79 -3.65
CA THR A 107 3.73 8.34 -4.92
C THR A 107 3.97 9.51 -5.88
N GLU A 108 4.73 9.26 -6.95
CA GLU A 108 4.97 10.25 -8.01
C GLU A 108 3.67 10.65 -8.71
N GLY A 109 2.79 9.69 -9.06
CA GLY A 109 1.52 10.02 -9.70
C GLY A 109 0.59 10.85 -8.81
N GLY A 110 0.66 10.67 -7.48
CA GLY A 110 0.00 11.58 -6.54
C GLY A 110 0.59 13.00 -6.59
N ALA A 111 1.90 13.12 -6.67
CA ALA A 111 2.60 14.40 -6.80
C ALA A 111 2.30 15.10 -8.13
N ASP A 112 2.29 14.36 -9.23
CA ASP A 112 2.00 14.87 -10.57
C ASP A 112 0.55 15.38 -10.67
N HIS A 113 -0.40 14.64 -10.08
CA HIS A 113 -1.78 15.08 -9.99
C HIS A 113 -1.91 16.42 -9.24
N LEU A 114 -1.24 16.57 -8.11
CA LEU A 114 -1.24 17.83 -7.36
C LEU A 114 -0.60 18.98 -8.14
N ALA A 115 0.51 18.70 -8.83
CA ALA A 115 1.19 19.72 -9.65
C ALA A 115 0.32 20.16 -10.82
N SER A 116 -0.37 19.24 -11.50
CA SER A 116 -1.33 19.55 -12.57
C SER A 116 -2.54 20.34 -12.06
N GLY A 117 -2.94 20.11 -10.78
CA GLY A 117 -3.97 20.88 -10.07
C GLY A 117 -3.50 22.25 -9.57
N GLY A 118 -2.26 22.68 -9.91
CA GLY A 118 -1.71 24.00 -9.58
C GLY A 118 -0.98 24.08 -8.22
N PHE A 119 -0.70 22.95 -7.56
CA PHE A 119 0.18 22.96 -6.40
C PHE A 119 1.66 23.01 -6.86
N PRO A 120 2.51 23.89 -6.31
CA PRO A 120 3.89 24.04 -6.77
C PRO A 120 4.70 22.75 -6.61
N ARG A 121 5.22 22.16 -7.69
CA ARG A 121 5.99 20.89 -7.65
C ARG A 121 7.17 20.95 -6.68
N ARG A 122 7.85 22.09 -6.54
CA ARG A 122 8.96 22.27 -5.58
C ARG A 122 8.55 22.14 -4.12
N ARG A 123 7.26 22.26 -3.80
CA ARG A 123 6.68 22.09 -2.45
C ARG A 123 6.05 20.70 -2.26
N ILE A 124 6.38 19.75 -3.10
CA ILE A 124 5.95 18.37 -2.96
C ILE A 124 7.17 17.48 -2.74
N THR A 125 7.13 16.70 -1.69
CA THR A 125 8.08 15.62 -1.43
C THR A 125 7.37 14.29 -1.61
N VAL A 126 7.91 13.43 -2.48
CA VAL A 126 7.41 12.06 -2.63
C VAL A 126 8.10 11.18 -1.61
N VAL A 127 7.34 10.70 -0.62
CA VAL A 127 7.89 9.94 0.51
C VAL A 127 8.04 8.46 0.21
N ARG A 128 7.35 7.93 -0.81
CA ARG A 128 7.24 6.50 -1.14
C ARG A 128 6.70 5.73 0.05
N ASN A 129 5.39 5.89 0.29
CA ASN A 129 4.69 5.26 1.41
C ASN A 129 5.00 3.77 1.51
N CYS A 130 5.35 3.31 2.69
CA CYS A 130 5.73 1.94 2.97
C CYS A 130 5.26 1.49 4.36
N VAL A 131 5.53 0.24 4.69
CA VAL A 131 5.35 -0.36 6.02
C VAL A 131 6.71 -0.79 6.55
N ASP A 132 6.80 -1.03 7.85
CA ASP A 132 8.00 -1.64 8.42
C ASP A 132 8.15 -3.07 7.89
N THR A 133 9.23 -3.29 7.15
CA THR A 133 9.56 -4.57 6.53
C THR A 133 10.80 -5.24 7.14
N VAL A 134 11.42 -4.64 8.16
CA VAL A 134 12.67 -5.15 8.74
C VAL A 134 12.49 -6.56 9.27
N ALA A 135 11.48 -6.79 10.11
CA ALA A 135 11.19 -8.12 10.66
C ALA A 135 10.82 -9.12 9.56
N LEU A 136 10.05 -8.70 8.55
CA LEU A 136 9.67 -9.52 7.40
C LEU A 136 10.90 -9.93 6.58
N ALA A 137 11.81 -8.98 6.32
CA ALA A 137 13.05 -9.23 5.58
C ALA A 137 13.95 -10.23 6.31
N GLN A 138 14.16 -10.03 7.61
CA GLN A 138 14.97 -10.91 8.44
C GLN A 138 14.40 -12.33 8.49
N ALA A 139 13.08 -12.46 8.70
CA ALA A 139 12.42 -13.77 8.71
C ALA A 139 12.49 -14.45 7.33
N ARG A 140 12.38 -13.68 6.23
CA ARG A 140 12.51 -14.18 4.86
C ARG A 140 13.92 -14.70 4.57
N GLU A 141 14.96 -14.01 5.05
CA GLU A 141 16.36 -14.48 4.90
C GLU A 141 16.56 -15.77 5.70
N ARG A 142 16.12 -15.83 6.98
CA ARG A 142 16.22 -17.05 7.78
C ARG A 142 15.48 -18.22 7.14
N ALA A 143 14.29 -18.01 6.59
CA ALA A 143 13.55 -19.05 5.89
C ALA A 143 14.25 -19.59 4.60
N GLY A 144 15.24 -18.84 4.09
CA GLY A 144 16.10 -19.28 2.98
C GLY A 144 17.47 -19.84 3.40
N THR A 145 17.81 -19.80 4.70
CA THR A 145 19.14 -20.17 5.21
C THR A 145 19.10 -21.57 5.83
N PRO A 146 19.81 -22.55 5.28
CA PRO A 146 19.88 -23.89 5.86
C PRO A 146 20.33 -23.87 7.34
N GLY A 147 19.71 -24.73 8.15
CA GLY A 147 20.01 -24.84 9.58
C GLY A 147 19.22 -23.91 10.49
N THR A 148 18.43 -22.99 9.97
CA THR A 148 17.50 -22.15 10.78
C THR A 148 16.18 -22.88 11.02
N GLN A 149 15.47 -22.48 12.08
CA GLN A 149 14.14 -22.97 12.37
C GLN A 149 13.15 -22.64 11.24
N GLU A 150 13.18 -21.42 10.73
CA GLU A 150 12.33 -20.96 9.65
C GLU A 150 12.56 -21.74 8.34
N PHE A 151 13.79 -22.17 8.08
CA PHE A 151 14.08 -23.04 6.94
C PHE A 151 13.41 -24.40 7.09
N ALA A 152 13.48 -25.00 8.30
CA ALA A 152 12.82 -26.26 8.59
C ALA A 152 11.28 -26.13 8.51
N GLU A 153 10.72 -25.05 9.01
CA GLU A 153 9.29 -24.74 8.93
C GLU A 153 8.84 -24.55 7.45
N ALA A 154 9.62 -23.86 6.64
CA ALA A 154 9.36 -23.74 5.20
C ALA A 154 9.40 -25.08 4.47
N ALA A 155 10.35 -25.95 4.84
CA ALA A 155 10.43 -27.31 4.30
C ALA A 155 9.20 -28.16 4.71
N ALA A 156 8.79 -28.07 5.97
CA ALA A 156 7.58 -28.73 6.47
C ALA A 156 6.31 -28.25 5.75
N LEU A 157 6.21 -26.94 5.49
CA LEU A 157 5.10 -26.36 4.74
C LEU A 157 5.05 -26.87 3.29
N ARG A 158 6.22 -26.96 2.62
CA ARG A 158 6.31 -27.56 1.27
C ARG A 158 5.83 -29.01 1.27
N SER A 159 6.29 -29.81 2.21
CA SER A 159 5.91 -31.23 2.32
C SER A 159 4.41 -31.40 2.61
N ARG A 160 3.89 -30.63 3.59
CA ARG A 160 2.48 -30.71 4.01
C ARG A 160 1.51 -30.44 2.89
N HIS A 161 1.80 -29.45 2.04
CA HIS A 161 0.87 -28.99 0.99
C HIS A 161 1.30 -29.42 -0.43
N GLY A 162 2.35 -30.24 -0.57
CA GLY A 162 2.85 -30.70 -1.87
C GLY A 162 3.27 -29.51 -2.77
N LEU A 163 3.97 -28.52 -2.19
CA LEU A 163 4.39 -27.33 -2.91
C LEU A 163 5.63 -27.62 -3.75
N LEU A 164 5.57 -27.27 -5.03
CA LEU A 164 6.65 -27.51 -5.98
C LEU A 164 7.23 -26.18 -6.47
N PRO A 165 8.56 -26.08 -6.65
CA PRO A 165 9.17 -24.92 -7.29
C PRO A 165 8.62 -24.68 -8.68
N GLY A 166 8.36 -23.41 -9.03
CA GLY A 166 7.74 -23.01 -10.30
C GLY A 166 6.25 -23.33 -10.40
N ARG A 167 5.58 -23.73 -9.29
CA ARG A 167 4.16 -24.12 -9.28
C ARG A 167 3.40 -23.62 -8.06
N THR A 168 4.00 -22.71 -7.29
CA THR A 168 3.41 -22.23 -6.05
C THR A 168 3.17 -20.72 -6.12
N ALA A 169 1.92 -20.32 -5.97
CA ALA A 169 1.53 -18.92 -5.89
C ALA A 169 1.01 -18.56 -4.49
N LEU A 170 1.12 -17.29 -4.14
CA LEU A 170 0.71 -16.73 -2.86
C LEU A 170 -0.32 -15.62 -3.08
N PHE A 171 -1.35 -15.59 -2.26
CA PHE A 171 -2.19 -14.41 -2.03
C PHE A 171 -2.10 -14.04 -0.56
N VAL A 172 -1.83 -12.75 -0.26
CA VAL A 172 -1.83 -12.21 1.11
C VAL A 172 -2.68 -10.94 1.14
N GLY A 173 -3.72 -10.92 1.98
CA GLY A 173 -4.54 -9.71 2.14
C GLY A 173 -5.93 -9.97 2.66
N GLY A 174 -6.73 -8.91 2.79
CA GLY A 174 -8.14 -9.04 3.12
C GLY A 174 -8.90 -9.83 2.05
N LEU A 175 -9.80 -10.70 2.45
CA LEU A 175 -10.70 -11.42 1.54
C LEU A 175 -11.98 -10.61 1.39
N ASP A 176 -11.90 -9.54 0.59
CA ASP A 176 -12.98 -8.57 0.38
C ASP A 176 -13.16 -8.21 -1.11
N ALA A 177 -14.29 -7.61 -1.45
CA ALA A 177 -14.66 -7.32 -2.82
C ALA A 177 -13.57 -6.56 -3.63
N PRO A 178 -12.85 -5.56 -3.10
CA PRO A 178 -11.75 -4.93 -3.81
C PRO A 178 -10.60 -5.85 -4.19
N LYS A 179 -10.44 -6.98 -3.54
CA LYS A 179 -9.39 -7.98 -3.85
C LYS A 179 -9.79 -8.93 -4.96
N ARG A 180 -11.08 -8.92 -5.36
CA ARG A 180 -11.61 -9.71 -6.49
C ARG A 180 -11.34 -11.20 -6.34
N ILE A 181 -11.65 -11.72 -5.16
CA ILE A 181 -11.44 -13.14 -4.82
C ILE A 181 -12.08 -14.09 -5.84
N PRO A 182 -13.29 -13.84 -6.39
CA PRO A 182 -13.86 -14.70 -7.45
C PRO A 182 -12.93 -14.84 -8.67
N LEU A 183 -12.32 -13.74 -9.14
CA LEU A 183 -11.38 -13.78 -10.27
C LEU A 183 -10.09 -14.55 -9.91
N LEU A 184 -9.59 -14.38 -8.70
CA LEU A 184 -8.43 -15.13 -8.20
C LEU A 184 -8.69 -16.64 -8.24
N LEU A 185 -9.83 -17.08 -7.72
CA LEU A 185 -10.19 -18.50 -7.64
C LEU A 185 -10.46 -19.10 -9.03
N GLU A 186 -11.17 -18.39 -9.90
CA GLU A 186 -11.39 -18.80 -11.29
C GLU A 186 -10.05 -18.99 -12.02
N SER A 187 -9.15 -18.01 -11.88
CA SER A 187 -7.83 -18.08 -12.48
C SER A 187 -7.01 -19.24 -11.93
N ALA A 188 -7.05 -19.50 -10.62
CA ALA A 188 -6.38 -20.61 -10.00
C ALA A 188 -6.86 -21.96 -10.57
N GLY A 189 -8.16 -22.12 -10.80
CA GLY A 189 -8.71 -23.29 -11.46
C GLY A 189 -8.24 -23.45 -12.91
N ARG A 190 -8.13 -22.37 -13.66
CA ARG A 190 -7.60 -22.38 -15.05
C ARG A 190 -6.11 -22.76 -15.07
N ILE A 191 -5.31 -22.16 -14.17
CA ILE A 191 -3.87 -22.44 -14.04
C ILE A 191 -3.63 -23.90 -13.67
N ALA A 192 -4.36 -24.45 -12.69
CA ALA A 192 -4.21 -25.81 -12.24
C ALA A 192 -4.50 -26.87 -13.34
N ARG A 193 -5.45 -26.56 -14.25
CA ARG A 193 -5.71 -27.44 -15.41
C ARG A 193 -4.56 -27.48 -16.39
N ALA A 194 -3.89 -26.37 -16.62
CA ALA A 194 -2.78 -26.29 -17.58
C ALA A 194 -1.41 -26.59 -16.93
N LEU A 195 -1.29 -26.43 -15.62
CA LEU A 195 -0.06 -26.63 -14.87
C LEU A 195 -0.28 -27.62 -13.71
N PRO A 196 -0.19 -28.93 -13.95
CA PRO A 196 -0.37 -29.94 -12.90
C PRO A 196 0.56 -29.74 -11.72
N GLY A 197 0.04 -29.87 -10.51
CA GLY A 197 0.78 -29.61 -9.26
C GLY A 197 0.81 -28.14 -8.83
N PHE A 198 0.15 -27.24 -9.57
CA PHE A 198 -0.02 -25.85 -9.13
C PHE A 198 -0.76 -25.76 -7.78
N ARG A 199 -0.26 -24.90 -6.90
CA ARG A 199 -0.89 -24.57 -5.60
C ARG A 199 -0.97 -23.07 -5.42
N LEU A 200 -2.12 -22.60 -4.91
CA LEU A 200 -2.35 -21.22 -4.48
C LEU A 200 -2.54 -21.21 -2.96
N LEU A 201 -1.57 -20.66 -2.27
CA LEU A 201 -1.65 -20.39 -0.82
C LEU A 201 -2.45 -19.11 -0.62
N VAL A 202 -3.53 -19.16 0.18
CA VAL A 202 -4.38 -17.99 0.45
C VAL A 202 -4.30 -17.65 1.93
N ALA A 203 -3.58 -16.57 2.24
CA ALA A 203 -3.42 -16.03 3.58
C ALA A 203 -4.27 -14.75 3.74
N GLY A 204 -5.29 -14.81 4.55
CA GLY A 204 -6.20 -13.68 4.79
C GLY A 204 -7.50 -14.06 5.44
N ASP A 205 -8.29 -13.05 5.76
CA ASP A 205 -9.65 -13.18 6.29
C ASP A 205 -10.53 -12.04 5.75
N GLY A 206 -11.83 -12.25 5.73
CA GLY A 206 -12.80 -11.26 5.26
C GLY A 206 -14.10 -11.87 4.77
N ALA A 207 -14.95 -11.04 4.17
CA ALA A 207 -16.29 -11.42 3.73
C ALA A 207 -16.30 -12.54 2.67
N ASP A 208 -15.26 -12.62 1.83
CA ASP A 208 -15.14 -13.60 0.75
C ASP A 208 -14.42 -14.91 1.20
N ARG A 209 -14.11 -15.08 2.50
CA ARG A 209 -13.54 -16.32 3.04
C ARG A 209 -14.34 -17.56 2.69
N PRO A 210 -15.69 -17.57 2.77
CA PRO A 210 -16.47 -18.73 2.41
C PRO A 210 -16.27 -19.20 0.96
N LEU A 211 -15.96 -18.29 0.02
CA LEU A 211 -15.67 -18.64 -1.37
C LEU A 211 -14.34 -19.42 -1.48
N VAL A 212 -13.33 -19.01 -0.71
CA VAL A 212 -12.04 -19.69 -0.66
C VAL A 212 -12.17 -21.08 -0.07
N GLU A 213 -12.92 -21.22 1.03
CA GLU A 213 -13.18 -22.50 1.70
C GLU A 213 -13.99 -23.45 0.82
N ALA A 214 -15.01 -22.95 0.13
CA ALA A 214 -15.81 -23.73 -0.83
C ALA A 214 -14.95 -24.26 -1.97
N MET A 215 -14.08 -23.44 -2.55
CA MET A 215 -13.16 -23.89 -3.60
C MET A 215 -12.15 -24.91 -3.05
N ALA A 216 -11.63 -24.69 -1.86
CA ALA A 216 -10.64 -25.60 -1.24
C ALA A 216 -11.21 -26.98 -0.95
N SER A 217 -12.52 -27.10 -0.65
CA SER A 217 -13.19 -28.37 -0.40
C SER A 217 -13.49 -29.20 -1.66
N THR A 218 -13.29 -28.66 -2.84
CA THR A 218 -13.47 -29.41 -4.09
C THR A 218 -12.37 -30.45 -4.30
N ALA A 219 -12.70 -31.56 -4.92
CA ALA A 219 -11.73 -32.60 -5.24
C ALA A 219 -10.59 -32.05 -6.12
N LYS A 220 -9.34 -32.29 -5.73
CA LYS A 220 -8.13 -31.81 -6.42
C LYS A 220 -8.01 -30.27 -6.49
N SER A 221 -8.60 -29.55 -5.53
CA SER A 221 -8.45 -28.10 -5.46
C SER A 221 -6.97 -27.66 -5.45
N PRO A 222 -6.61 -26.62 -6.21
CA PRO A 222 -5.30 -26.01 -6.11
C PRO A 222 -5.18 -25.05 -4.92
N VAL A 223 -6.28 -24.71 -4.26
CA VAL A 223 -6.36 -23.65 -3.24
C VAL A 223 -6.11 -24.21 -1.84
N VAL A 224 -5.20 -23.57 -1.12
CA VAL A 224 -4.84 -23.90 0.26
C VAL A 224 -5.17 -22.70 1.15
N PRO A 225 -6.32 -22.72 1.87
CA PRO A 225 -6.67 -21.66 2.80
C PRO A 225 -5.81 -21.76 4.06
N LEU A 226 -5.19 -20.66 4.47
CA LEU A 226 -4.28 -20.59 5.62
C LEU A 226 -4.81 -19.71 6.75
N GLY A 227 -5.93 -18.99 6.50
CA GLY A 227 -6.46 -18.03 7.46
C GLY A 227 -5.62 -16.76 7.58
N HIS A 228 -5.82 -16.01 8.63
CA HIS A 228 -5.09 -14.77 8.87
C HIS A 228 -3.64 -15.06 9.28
N MET A 229 -2.68 -14.48 8.55
CA MET A 229 -1.25 -14.64 8.82
C MET A 229 -0.54 -13.29 8.84
N THR A 230 0.49 -13.15 9.68
CA THR A 230 1.25 -11.91 9.85
C THR A 230 2.73 -12.19 10.10
N GLY A 231 3.58 -11.17 9.92
CA GLY A 231 4.98 -11.18 10.32
C GLY A 231 5.77 -12.37 9.74
N SER A 232 6.40 -13.16 10.62
CA SER A 232 7.24 -14.31 10.24
C SER A 232 6.48 -15.40 9.47
N GLN A 233 5.19 -15.57 9.73
CA GLN A 233 4.36 -16.52 8.99
C GLN A 233 4.27 -16.15 7.50
N VAL A 234 4.08 -14.85 7.19
CA VAL A 234 4.07 -14.35 5.80
C VAL A 234 5.44 -14.53 5.15
N ALA A 235 6.52 -14.38 5.91
CA ALA A 235 7.88 -14.62 5.41
C ALA A 235 8.08 -16.07 4.97
N LEU A 236 7.57 -17.05 5.74
CA LEU A 236 7.58 -18.47 5.37
C LEU A 236 6.81 -18.70 4.07
N LEU A 237 5.61 -18.10 3.93
CA LEU A 237 4.83 -18.21 2.68
C LEU A 237 5.59 -17.66 1.48
N GLY A 238 6.26 -16.50 1.63
CA GLY A 238 7.12 -15.95 0.59
C GLY A 238 8.33 -16.82 0.26
N ALA A 239 8.87 -17.57 1.24
CA ALA A 239 9.99 -18.47 1.02
C ALA A 239 9.62 -19.73 0.21
N VAL A 240 8.35 -20.15 0.24
CA VAL A 240 7.86 -21.34 -0.45
C VAL A 240 7.10 -21.03 -1.74
N SER A 241 6.86 -19.74 -2.03
CA SER A 241 6.08 -19.30 -3.18
C SER A 241 6.95 -18.72 -4.30
N ASP A 242 6.48 -18.82 -5.52
CA ASP A 242 7.16 -18.32 -6.70
C ASP A 242 6.72 -16.92 -7.06
N VAL A 243 5.46 -16.63 -6.97
CA VAL A 243 4.79 -15.35 -7.34
C VAL A 243 3.72 -14.99 -6.34
N MET A 244 3.32 -13.72 -6.33
CA MET A 244 2.15 -13.23 -5.59
C MET A 244 1.03 -12.89 -6.56
N LEU A 245 -0.14 -13.51 -6.39
CA LEU A 245 -1.32 -13.25 -7.23
C LEU A 245 -2.21 -12.21 -6.57
N MET A 246 -2.42 -11.10 -7.26
CA MET A 246 -3.23 -9.99 -6.76
C MET A 246 -4.08 -9.39 -7.89
N PRO A 247 -5.13 -10.09 -8.38
CA PRO A 247 -5.91 -9.62 -9.54
C PRO A 247 -6.77 -8.40 -9.25
N GLY A 248 -7.01 -8.07 -7.98
CA GLY A 248 -7.70 -6.86 -7.54
C GLY A 248 -6.74 -5.83 -6.97
N ARG A 249 -7.22 -5.06 -6.00
CA ARG A 249 -6.51 -3.93 -5.43
C ARG A 249 -5.13 -4.29 -4.87
N VAL A 250 -4.10 -3.85 -5.56
CA VAL A 250 -2.74 -3.78 -5.02
C VAL A 250 -2.64 -2.54 -4.14
N GLY A 251 -1.99 -2.67 -3.01
CA GLY A 251 -1.62 -1.63 -2.07
C GLY A 251 -0.23 -1.94 -1.52
N LEU A 252 -0.03 -1.79 -0.21
CA LEU A 252 1.26 -2.05 0.45
C LEU A 252 1.80 -3.48 0.28
N CYS A 253 0.95 -4.43 -0.15
CA CYS A 253 1.43 -5.76 -0.56
C CYS A 253 2.45 -5.71 -1.72
N ALA A 254 2.53 -4.62 -2.48
CA ALA A 254 3.61 -4.39 -3.44
C ALA A 254 4.97 -4.33 -2.73
N VAL A 255 5.06 -3.61 -1.59
CA VAL A 255 6.27 -3.53 -0.78
C VAL A 255 6.61 -4.89 -0.16
N ASP A 256 5.61 -5.58 0.40
CA ASP A 256 5.80 -6.93 0.92
C ASP A 256 6.35 -7.89 -0.15
N SER A 257 5.84 -7.81 -1.39
CA SER A 257 6.25 -8.66 -2.50
C SER A 257 7.73 -8.48 -2.87
N PHE A 258 8.26 -7.27 -2.76
CA PHE A 258 9.67 -6.98 -3.00
C PHE A 258 10.55 -7.67 -1.96
N VAL A 259 10.19 -7.53 -0.69
CA VAL A 259 10.89 -8.16 0.44
C VAL A 259 10.82 -9.67 0.38
N LEU A 260 9.65 -10.21 0.06
CA LEU A 260 9.43 -11.65 -0.09
C LEU A 260 10.08 -12.22 -1.36
N ARG A 261 10.46 -11.37 -2.31
CA ARG A 261 10.96 -11.77 -3.65
C ARG A 261 9.94 -12.62 -4.42
N THR A 262 8.66 -12.26 -4.27
CA THR A 262 7.54 -12.89 -4.97
C THR A 262 6.91 -11.87 -5.91
N PRO A 263 7.36 -11.77 -7.17
CA PRO A 263 6.84 -10.77 -8.11
C PRO A 263 5.31 -10.81 -8.17
N VAL A 264 4.69 -9.62 -8.10
CA VAL A 264 3.23 -9.52 -8.19
C VAL A 264 2.78 -9.74 -9.62
N ILE A 265 1.77 -10.60 -9.78
CA ILE A 265 0.98 -10.66 -11.01
C ILE A 265 -0.38 -10.03 -10.71
N THR A 266 -0.73 -9.00 -11.47
CA THR A 266 -1.96 -8.21 -11.28
C THR A 266 -2.57 -7.84 -12.62
N THR A 267 -3.74 -7.19 -12.59
CA THR A 267 -4.43 -6.68 -13.79
C THR A 267 -4.30 -5.16 -13.89
N ASP A 268 -4.65 -4.57 -15.02
CA ASP A 268 -4.77 -3.13 -15.22
C ASP A 268 -6.09 -2.54 -14.67
N TRP A 269 -6.71 -3.23 -13.72
CA TRP A 269 -7.91 -2.78 -13.04
C TRP A 269 -7.75 -1.35 -12.47
N PRO A 270 -8.70 -0.42 -12.68
CA PRO A 270 -8.47 1.01 -12.43
C PRO A 270 -8.48 1.43 -10.95
N TRP A 271 -8.85 0.55 -10.02
CA TRP A 271 -9.08 0.91 -8.61
C TRP A 271 -8.02 0.37 -7.66
N HIS A 272 -6.78 0.32 -8.10
CA HIS A 272 -5.63 0.04 -7.24
C HIS A 272 -5.41 1.16 -6.22
N ALA A 273 -4.66 0.85 -5.15
CA ALA A 273 -4.15 1.86 -4.23
C ALA A 273 -2.89 2.54 -4.83
N PRO A 274 -2.42 3.65 -4.25
CA PRO A 274 -1.26 4.39 -4.80
C PRO A 274 -0.03 3.53 -5.04
N GLU A 275 0.23 2.57 -4.18
CA GLU A 275 1.42 1.72 -4.21
C GLU A 275 1.48 0.78 -5.42
N PHE A 276 0.40 0.67 -6.20
CA PHE A 276 0.44 0.03 -7.52
C PHE A 276 1.47 0.70 -8.46
N GLU A 277 1.74 1.99 -8.28
CA GLU A 277 2.76 2.72 -9.04
C GLU A 277 4.20 2.21 -8.80
N TYR A 278 4.43 1.42 -7.74
CA TYR A 278 5.72 0.78 -7.48
C TYR A 278 5.97 -0.43 -8.37
N LEU A 279 4.90 -0.99 -8.93
CA LEU A 279 4.95 -2.13 -9.84
C LEU A 279 5.30 -1.66 -11.26
N ARG A 280 6.37 -2.20 -11.80
CA ARG A 280 6.83 -1.95 -13.18
C ARG A 280 6.73 -3.24 -13.98
N ASN A 281 5.82 -3.24 -14.96
CA ASN A 281 5.58 -4.41 -15.81
C ASN A 281 6.85 -4.90 -16.49
N GLY A 282 7.15 -6.20 -16.39
CA GLY A 282 8.37 -6.80 -16.95
C GLY A 282 9.65 -6.54 -16.15
N HIS A 283 9.61 -5.74 -15.07
CA HIS A 283 10.75 -5.46 -14.20
C HIS A 283 10.63 -6.16 -12.83
N ASN A 284 9.63 -5.83 -12.05
CA ASN A 284 9.37 -6.39 -10.72
C ASN A 284 7.96 -7.00 -10.58
N ALA A 285 7.15 -6.92 -11.63
CA ALA A 285 5.77 -7.40 -11.67
C ALA A 285 5.37 -7.79 -13.10
N VAL A 286 4.22 -8.45 -13.22
CA VAL A 286 3.50 -8.66 -14.48
C VAL A 286 2.12 -8.03 -14.35
N ILE A 287 1.78 -7.11 -15.26
CA ILE A 287 0.49 -6.44 -15.32
C ILE A 287 -0.21 -6.88 -16.60
N THR A 288 -1.39 -7.49 -16.47
CA THR A 288 -2.18 -8.01 -17.59
C THR A 288 -3.40 -7.14 -17.83
N SER A 289 -4.09 -7.39 -18.94
CA SER A 289 -5.47 -6.91 -19.10
C SER A 289 -6.38 -7.51 -18.01
N ASP A 290 -7.46 -6.79 -17.70
CA ASP A 290 -8.44 -7.18 -16.69
C ASP A 290 -9.40 -8.29 -17.20
N ASP A 291 -8.81 -9.45 -17.50
CA ASP A 291 -9.47 -10.63 -18.01
C ASP A 291 -8.94 -11.90 -17.33
N PRO A 292 -9.80 -12.81 -16.81
CA PRO A 292 -9.35 -14.02 -16.11
C PRO A 292 -8.50 -14.97 -16.97
N THR A 293 -8.75 -15.00 -18.29
CA THR A 293 -8.01 -15.87 -19.21
C THR A 293 -6.62 -15.33 -19.46
N ALA A 294 -6.51 -14.04 -19.76
CA ALA A 294 -5.23 -13.36 -19.94
C ALA A 294 -4.40 -13.40 -18.65
N TYR A 295 -5.04 -13.20 -17.50
CA TYR A 295 -4.38 -13.28 -16.19
C TYR A 295 -3.83 -14.69 -15.93
N ALA A 296 -4.63 -15.74 -16.11
CA ALA A 296 -4.19 -17.12 -15.92
C ALA A 296 -3.06 -17.49 -16.89
N ALA A 297 -3.15 -17.08 -18.16
CA ALA A 297 -2.10 -17.35 -19.16
C ALA A 297 -0.77 -16.66 -18.77
N ALA A 298 -0.79 -15.43 -18.28
CA ALA A 298 0.40 -14.72 -17.84
C ALA A 298 1.05 -15.39 -16.61
N VAL A 299 0.24 -15.89 -15.66
CA VAL A 299 0.76 -16.65 -14.51
C VAL A 299 1.44 -17.94 -14.99
N GLN A 300 0.80 -18.70 -15.88
CA GLN A 300 1.37 -19.93 -16.43
C GLN A 300 2.69 -19.67 -17.16
N ALA A 301 2.70 -18.66 -18.03
CA ALA A 301 3.89 -18.28 -18.79
C ALA A 301 5.06 -17.91 -17.87
N LEU A 302 4.81 -17.14 -16.80
CA LEU A 302 5.87 -16.77 -15.86
C LEU A 302 6.35 -17.97 -15.03
N LEU A 303 5.45 -18.82 -14.54
CA LEU A 303 5.81 -19.99 -13.73
C LEU A 303 6.60 -21.05 -14.52
N THR A 304 6.44 -21.09 -15.84
CA THR A 304 7.18 -22.00 -16.73
C THR A 304 8.47 -21.39 -17.28
N ASP A 305 8.65 -20.06 -17.23
CA ASP A 305 9.88 -19.37 -17.64
C ASP A 305 10.74 -19.04 -16.40
N GLN A 306 11.59 -20.00 -16.03
CA GLN A 306 12.43 -19.87 -14.83
C GLN A 306 13.45 -18.74 -14.94
N ALA A 307 13.95 -18.42 -16.14
CA ALA A 307 14.92 -17.34 -16.35
C ALA A 307 14.23 -15.97 -16.11
N ARG A 308 13.07 -15.77 -16.68
CA ARG A 308 12.26 -14.55 -16.46
C ARG A 308 11.83 -14.40 -15.01
N LEU A 309 11.38 -15.48 -14.38
CA LEU A 309 11.00 -15.47 -12.96
C LEU A 309 12.17 -15.08 -12.06
N ALA A 310 13.35 -15.67 -12.29
CA ALA A 310 14.57 -15.35 -11.53
C ALA A 310 14.97 -13.87 -11.70
N SER A 311 14.86 -13.33 -12.93
CA SER A 311 15.10 -11.91 -13.19
C SER A 311 14.16 -11.01 -12.40
N LEU A 312 12.83 -11.25 -12.44
CA LEU A 312 11.86 -10.46 -11.70
C LEU A 312 12.10 -10.54 -10.18
N ARG A 313 12.46 -11.71 -9.66
CA ARG A 313 12.80 -11.90 -8.23
C ARG A 313 14.04 -11.10 -7.82
N ALA A 314 15.06 -11.05 -8.67
CA ALA A 314 16.24 -10.23 -8.43
C ALA A 314 15.89 -8.75 -8.38
N ARG A 315 15.03 -8.26 -9.30
CA ARG A 315 14.56 -6.88 -9.31
C ARG A 315 13.68 -6.54 -8.10
N CYS A 316 12.82 -7.45 -7.64
CA CYS A 316 12.10 -7.25 -6.38
C CYS A 316 13.07 -7.03 -5.22
N ARG A 317 14.13 -7.84 -5.11
CA ARG A 317 15.15 -7.69 -4.07
C ARG A 317 15.88 -6.33 -4.13
N GLU A 318 16.23 -5.88 -5.33
CA GLU A 318 16.87 -4.57 -5.54
C GLU A 318 15.92 -3.43 -5.13
N ASP A 319 14.67 -3.49 -5.58
CA ASP A 319 13.68 -2.46 -5.32
C ASP A 319 13.29 -2.36 -3.83
N ALA A 320 13.36 -3.46 -3.07
CA ALA A 320 13.00 -3.48 -1.64
C ALA A 320 13.75 -2.41 -0.82
N ALA A 321 15.02 -2.12 -1.15
CA ALA A 321 15.82 -1.11 -0.45
C ALA A 321 15.27 0.32 -0.58
N ALA A 322 14.49 0.61 -1.62
CA ALA A 322 13.91 1.93 -1.84
C ALA A 322 12.62 2.19 -1.04
N TYR A 323 12.00 1.13 -0.49
CA TYR A 323 10.70 1.17 0.18
C TYR A 323 10.80 0.68 1.63
N THR A 324 11.74 1.24 2.39
CA THR A 324 11.91 1.01 3.82
C THR A 324 11.39 2.20 4.63
N THR A 325 11.02 1.97 5.88
CA THR A 325 10.60 3.04 6.80
C THR A 325 11.70 4.08 6.99
N ASP A 326 12.97 3.67 7.04
CA ASP A 326 14.11 4.59 7.14
C ASP A 326 14.27 5.47 5.90
N ALA A 327 14.12 4.89 4.71
CA ALA A 327 14.16 5.65 3.46
C ALA A 327 12.96 6.60 3.34
N MET A 328 11.78 6.20 3.80
CA MET A 328 10.61 7.07 3.88
C MET A 328 10.82 8.20 4.88
N ALA A 329 11.31 7.91 6.10
CA ALA A 329 11.59 8.90 7.13
C ALA A 329 12.65 9.92 6.66
N THR A 330 13.72 9.46 6.01
CA THR A 330 14.75 10.34 5.42
C THR A 330 14.13 11.34 4.44
N ARG A 331 13.32 10.86 3.47
CA ARG A 331 12.63 11.77 2.51
C ARG A 331 11.67 12.72 3.21
N PHE A 332 11.01 12.24 4.25
CA PHE A 332 10.10 13.07 5.04
C PHE A 332 10.86 14.20 5.75
N CYS A 333 11.97 13.87 6.41
CA CYS A 333 12.86 14.84 7.08
C CYS A 333 13.43 15.86 6.08
N GLU A 334 13.92 15.42 4.93
CA GLU A 334 14.40 16.32 3.86
C GLU A 334 13.31 17.31 3.41
N GLY A 335 12.07 16.83 3.26
CA GLY A 335 10.92 17.67 2.91
C GLY A 335 10.60 18.69 4.01
N LEU A 336 10.67 18.32 5.29
CA LEU A 336 10.49 19.22 6.42
C LEU A 336 11.60 20.29 6.46
N LEU A 337 12.86 19.92 6.27
CA LEU A 337 13.98 20.86 6.25
C LEU A 337 13.84 21.87 5.10
N ARG A 338 13.42 21.43 3.91
CA ARG A 338 13.13 22.33 2.78
C ARG A 338 11.95 23.26 3.09
N LEU A 339 10.88 22.75 3.68
CA LEU A 339 9.76 23.58 4.13
C LEU A 339 10.23 24.64 5.12
N LEU A 340 11.06 24.30 6.10
CA LEU A 340 11.55 25.24 7.11
C LEU A 340 12.51 26.28 6.53
N SER A 341 13.31 25.93 5.52
CA SER A 341 14.24 26.85 4.85
C SER A 341 13.57 27.82 3.87
N GLU A 342 12.35 27.50 3.37
CA GLU A 342 11.60 28.46 2.55
C GLU A 342 11.25 29.70 3.41
N THR A 343 11.73 30.89 2.99
CA THR A 343 11.31 32.16 3.62
C THR A 343 9.80 32.34 3.44
N ARG A 344 9.10 32.71 4.52
CA ARG A 344 7.69 33.13 4.43
C ARG A 344 7.64 34.35 3.51
N LYS A 345 7.10 34.21 2.31
CA LYS A 345 6.72 35.38 1.52
C LYS A 345 5.62 36.10 2.30
N PRO A 346 5.73 37.43 2.52
CA PRO A 346 4.57 38.19 2.96
C PRO A 346 3.42 37.90 2.00
N ALA A 347 2.21 37.79 2.51
CA ALA A 347 1.03 37.65 1.69
C ALA A 347 1.03 38.82 0.69
N ALA A 348 1.35 38.55 -0.57
CA ALA A 348 1.14 39.52 -1.61
C ALA A 348 -0.36 39.80 -1.63
N ASP A 349 -0.73 41.05 -1.51
CA ASP A 349 -2.09 41.57 -1.68
C ASP A 349 -2.74 40.90 -2.88
N LYS A 350 -3.57 39.94 -2.63
CA LYS A 350 -4.60 39.50 -3.56
C LYS A 350 -5.93 40.01 -2.99
N LEU A 351 -6.08 41.31 -3.12
CA LEU A 351 -7.37 41.93 -3.35
C LEU A 351 -7.97 41.30 -4.61
N TRP A 352 -9.19 40.82 -4.43
CA TRP A 352 -10.19 40.30 -5.38
C TRP A 352 -10.12 38.82 -5.75
#